data_8712d3bd8d266d0e86cf2fc308998218
#
_entry.id   8712d3bd8d266d0e86cf2fc308998218
#
_cell.length_a   1.000
_cell.length_b   1.000
_cell.length_c   1.000
_cell.angle_alpha   90.00
_cell.angle_beta   90.00
_cell.angle_gamma   90.00
#
_symmetry.space_group_name_H-M   'P 1'
#
loop_
_entity.id
_entity.type
_entity.pdbx_description
1 polymer ?
#
loop_
_entity_poly.entity_id
_entity_poly.type
_entity_poly.pdbx_seq_one_letter_code
_entity_poly.pdbx_strand_id
1 'polypeptide(L)'
;RASGLFAPRPETPVRFALPVDWTDPTFLPYDWGWFAFVYDRTKIDTVPADFEALAASDLSLLIEDPRSSTPGLGLLLWIKAAYGDRAAEIWKDLADNIVTVTPGWSEAYGMFLEGEADMVLSYTTSPAYHLIAEGDDSKAAAPFAEGHYLQVEVAGKVKSSKHAALADRFLAFMTTDAFQNVLPETNWMYPAVTPSGGLPKGFETLIRPEKSLLFSPEDAAGLRDGALA
;
A
#
# COMPACT_ATOMS: atom_id res chain seq x y z
N ARG A 1 -4.69 17.47 5.37
CA ARG A 1 -4.29 18.60 6.23
C ARG A 1 -4.62 19.94 5.56
N ALA A 2 -4.18 20.14 4.34
CA ALA A 2 -4.32 21.43 3.63
C ALA A 2 -5.76 21.94 3.51
N SER A 3 -6.77 21.06 3.46
CA SER A 3 -8.18 21.44 3.36
C SER A 3 -8.75 22.10 4.63
N GLY A 4 -8.11 21.94 5.80
CA GLY A 4 -8.61 22.41 7.10
C GLY A 4 -9.92 21.74 7.56
N LEU A 5 -10.35 20.66 6.90
CA LEU A 5 -11.63 19.97 7.17
C LEU A 5 -11.60 19.07 8.41
N PHE A 6 -10.41 18.69 8.88
CA PHE A 6 -10.24 17.76 9.98
C PHE A 6 -9.81 18.45 11.27
N ALA A 7 -10.29 17.96 12.40
CA ALA A 7 -9.90 18.39 13.73
C ALA A 7 -8.80 17.48 14.29
N PRO A 8 -8.00 17.95 15.28
CA PRO A 8 -7.04 17.11 15.96
C PRO A 8 -7.67 15.81 16.50
N ARG A 9 -6.95 14.71 16.37
CA ARG A 9 -7.37 13.42 16.95
C ARG A 9 -7.20 13.43 18.47
N PRO A 10 -7.92 12.58 19.22
CA PRO A 10 -7.65 12.38 20.64
C PRO A 10 -6.26 11.79 20.85
N GLU A 11 -5.66 12.08 22.00
CA GLU A 11 -4.47 11.38 22.44
C GLU A 11 -4.81 9.89 22.65
N THR A 12 -3.97 9.01 22.12
CA THR A 12 -4.10 7.57 22.27
C THR A 12 -2.82 7.04 22.91
N PRO A 13 -2.88 6.40 24.10
CA PRO A 13 -1.71 5.92 24.82
C PRO A 13 -1.23 4.57 24.24
N VAL A 14 -0.99 4.52 22.93
CA VAL A 14 -0.55 3.33 22.22
C VAL A 14 0.72 3.63 21.45
N ARG A 15 1.57 2.62 21.29
CA ARG A 15 2.70 2.65 20.38
C ARG A 15 2.25 2.10 19.03
N PHE A 16 2.40 2.87 17.98
CA PHE A 16 2.15 2.41 16.63
C PHE A 16 3.28 1.49 16.14
N ALA A 17 2.88 0.42 15.45
CA ALA A 17 3.76 -0.60 14.89
C ALA A 17 4.07 -0.35 13.40
N LEU A 18 4.22 0.92 13.03
CA LEU A 18 4.60 1.33 11.68
C LEU A 18 6.13 1.28 11.53
N PRO A 19 6.64 1.09 10.30
CA PRO A 19 8.08 1.19 10.03
C PRO A 19 8.63 2.64 10.06
N VAL A 20 7.79 3.60 10.39
CA VAL A 20 8.12 5.04 10.53
C VAL A 20 7.48 5.60 11.81
N ASP A 21 8.07 6.65 12.37
CA ASP A 21 7.47 7.35 13.50
C ASP A 21 6.23 8.14 13.04
N TRP A 22 5.08 7.86 13.65
CA TRP A 22 3.83 8.54 13.35
C TRP A 22 3.57 9.69 14.32
N THR A 23 3.79 10.91 13.84
CA THR A 23 3.67 12.14 14.64
C THR A 23 2.48 13.03 14.24
N ASP A 24 1.61 12.58 13.32
CA ASP A 24 0.47 13.36 12.84
C ASP A 24 -0.54 13.63 13.98
N PRO A 25 -0.85 14.91 14.30
CA PRO A 25 -1.78 15.24 15.37
C PRO A 25 -3.26 15.17 14.93
N THR A 26 -3.52 14.99 13.64
CA THR A 26 -4.87 15.06 13.04
C THR A 26 -5.39 13.68 12.64
N PHE A 27 -4.54 12.87 12.01
CA PHE A 27 -4.93 11.59 11.47
C PHE A 27 -4.41 10.44 12.33
N LEU A 28 -5.30 9.48 12.61
CA LEU A 28 -4.98 8.23 13.28
C LEU A 28 -4.65 7.17 12.24
N PRO A 29 -3.45 6.54 12.27
CA PRO A 29 -3.19 5.39 11.43
C PRO A 29 -3.95 4.19 12.01
N TYR A 30 -4.52 3.35 11.14
CA TYR A 30 -5.20 2.14 11.60
C TYR A 30 -4.65 0.87 10.99
N ASP A 31 -4.12 0.92 9.76
CA ASP A 31 -3.34 -0.14 9.14
C ASP A 31 -2.33 0.42 8.15
N TRP A 32 -1.49 -0.46 7.58
CA TRP A 32 -0.43 -0.07 6.68
C TRP A 32 0.12 -1.25 5.88
N GLY A 33 0.81 -0.98 4.80
CA GLY A 33 1.53 -1.94 3.98
C GLY A 33 2.47 -1.25 3.02
N TRP A 34 3.26 -2.02 2.27
CA TRP A 34 4.06 -1.49 1.17
C TRP A 34 3.45 -1.89 -0.17
N PHE A 35 3.50 -1.00 -1.14
CA PHE A 35 3.15 -1.36 -2.52
C PHE A 35 4.16 -2.38 -3.06
N ALA A 36 3.65 -3.33 -3.85
CA ALA A 36 4.46 -4.33 -4.52
C ALA A 36 3.73 -4.83 -5.77
N PHE A 37 4.48 -5.32 -6.74
CA PHE A 37 3.92 -6.16 -7.78
C PHE A 37 3.74 -7.58 -7.25
N VAL A 38 2.52 -8.10 -7.39
CA VAL A 38 2.16 -9.47 -7.03
C VAL A 38 2.20 -10.32 -8.30
N TYR A 39 2.69 -11.53 -8.18
CA TYR A 39 2.85 -12.49 -9.28
C TYR A 39 2.53 -13.91 -8.82
N ASP A 40 2.37 -14.82 -9.78
CA ASP A 40 2.24 -16.25 -9.54
C ASP A 40 3.59 -16.93 -9.70
N ARG A 41 4.16 -17.45 -8.58
CA ARG A 41 5.48 -18.11 -8.55
C ARG A 41 5.52 -19.44 -9.31
N THR A 42 4.37 -19.97 -9.69
CA THR A 42 4.29 -21.17 -10.54
C THR A 42 4.42 -20.84 -12.02
N LYS A 43 4.31 -19.55 -12.38
CA LYS A 43 4.38 -19.07 -13.78
C LYS A 43 5.63 -18.26 -14.07
N ILE A 44 6.23 -17.62 -13.05
CA ILE A 44 7.39 -16.75 -13.21
C ILE A 44 8.58 -17.36 -12.45
N ASP A 45 9.56 -17.85 -13.20
CA ASP A 45 10.79 -18.43 -12.61
C ASP A 45 11.81 -17.36 -12.19
N THR A 46 11.86 -16.25 -12.91
CA THR A 46 12.80 -15.15 -12.66
C THR A 46 12.04 -13.86 -12.38
N VAL A 47 12.05 -13.45 -11.10
CA VAL A 47 11.38 -12.24 -10.66
C VAL A 47 12.30 -11.04 -10.82
N PRO A 48 11.86 -9.94 -11.46
CA PRO A 48 12.64 -8.71 -11.54
C PRO A 48 13.01 -8.16 -10.16
N ALA A 49 14.26 -7.75 -10.00
CA ALA A 49 14.78 -7.26 -8.72
C ALA A 49 14.56 -5.75 -8.49
N ASP A 50 14.15 -5.03 -9.52
CA ASP A 50 13.94 -3.58 -9.52
C ASP A 50 13.10 -3.17 -10.74
N PHE A 51 12.76 -1.86 -10.86
CA PHE A 51 11.99 -1.35 -11.99
C PHE A 51 12.74 -1.39 -13.31
N GLU A 52 14.07 -1.25 -13.31
CA GLU A 52 14.87 -1.33 -14.54
C GLU A 52 14.87 -2.76 -15.09
N ALA A 53 15.03 -3.76 -14.21
CA ALA A 53 14.93 -5.16 -14.60
C ALA A 53 13.51 -5.54 -15.05
N LEU A 54 12.47 -4.97 -14.42
CA LEU A 54 11.08 -5.17 -14.81
C LEU A 54 10.84 -4.59 -16.22
N ALA A 55 11.26 -3.36 -16.47
CA ALA A 55 11.14 -2.71 -17.78
C ALA A 55 11.91 -3.43 -18.90
N ALA A 56 13.02 -4.08 -18.54
CA ALA A 56 13.83 -4.86 -19.50
C ALA A 56 13.29 -6.29 -19.72
N SER A 57 12.23 -6.69 -19.02
CA SER A 57 11.61 -8.01 -19.16
C SER A 57 10.44 -7.99 -20.14
N ASP A 58 10.01 -9.19 -20.56
CA ASP A 58 8.79 -9.37 -21.36
C ASP A 58 7.52 -9.52 -20.49
N LEU A 59 7.60 -9.29 -19.17
CA LEU A 59 6.49 -9.45 -18.24
C LEU A 59 5.43 -8.38 -18.44
N SER A 60 4.17 -8.80 -18.48
CA SER A 60 3.01 -7.93 -18.62
C SER A 60 2.48 -7.46 -17.26
N LEU A 61 2.04 -6.19 -17.19
CA LEU A 61 1.64 -5.52 -15.97
C LEU A 61 0.21 -5.01 -16.02
N LEU A 62 -0.51 -5.19 -14.93
CA LEU A 62 -1.74 -4.47 -14.60
C LEU A 62 -1.42 -3.43 -13.53
N ILE A 63 -1.80 -2.19 -13.81
CA ILE A 63 -1.70 -1.08 -12.87
C ILE A 63 -3.02 -0.33 -12.77
N GLU A 64 -3.13 0.60 -11.85
CA GLU A 64 -4.33 1.42 -11.65
C GLU A 64 -4.08 2.88 -12.01
N ASP A 65 -5.16 3.57 -12.37
CA ASP A 65 -5.15 4.99 -12.67
C ASP A 65 -4.84 5.82 -11.41
N PRO A 66 -3.76 6.60 -11.41
CA PRO A 66 -3.36 7.43 -10.26
C PRO A 66 -4.37 8.52 -9.88
N ARG A 67 -5.33 8.81 -10.77
CA ARG A 67 -6.39 9.80 -10.51
C ARG A 67 -7.55 9.25 -9.69
N SER A 68 -7.76 7.93 -9.70
CA SER A 68 -8.89 7.26 -9.06
C SER A 68 -8.49 6.18 -8.06
N SER A 69 -7.23 5.74 -8.07
CA SER A 69 -6.73 4.64 -7.23
C SER A 69 -5.55 5.07 -6.36
N THR A 70 -5.57 4.68 -5.09
CA THR A 70 -4.44 4.89 -4.17
C THR A 70 -3.19 4.11 -4.59
N PRO A 71 -3.25 2.80 -4.96
CA PRO A 71 -2.09 2.10 -5.50
C PRO A 71 -1.53 2.75 -6.76
N GLY A 72 -2.38 3.20 -7.69
CA GLY A 72 -1.93 3.90 -8.89
C GLY A 72 -1.14 5.18 -8.58
N LEU A 73 -1.64 6.02 -7.64
CA LEU A 73 -0.90 7.17 -7.15
C LEU A 73 0.37 6.73 -6.41
N GLY A 74 0.28 5.65 -5.63
CA GLY A 74 1.39 5.05 -4.91
C GLY A 74 2.53 4.65 -5.83
N LEU A 75 2.24 4.08 -7.00
CA LEU A 75 3.24 3.71 -8.01
C LEU A 75 3.99 4.93 -8.55
N LEU A 76 3.28 6.03 -8.83
CA LEU A 76 3.92 7.29 -9.23
C LEU A 76 4.93 7.77 -8.18
N LEU A 77 4.50 7.78 -6.91
CA LEU A 77 5.34 8.21 -5.80
C LEU A 77 6.49 7.22 -5.55
N TRP A 78 6.25 5.92 -5.73
CA TRP A 78 7.28 4.88 -5.56
C TRP A 78 8.41 5.04 -6.56
N ILE A 79 8.10 5.12 -7.86
CA ILE A 79 9.11 5.32 -8.90
C ILE A 79 9.85 6.65 -8.69
N LYS A 80 9.13 7.73 -8.32
CA LYS A 80 9.78 9.02 -8.02
C LYS A 80 10.69 8.97 -6.80
N ALA A 81 10.31 8.25 -5.75
CA ALA A 81 11.13 8.09 -4.55
C ALA A 81 12.37 7.22 -4.79
N ALA A 82 12.26 6.22 -5.66
CA ALA A 82 13.36 5.32 -6.00
C ALA A 82 14.37 5.96 -6.97
N TYR A 83 13.88 6.67 -7.99
CA TYR A 83 14.71 7.12 -9.12
C TYR A 83 14.87 8.64 -9.24
N GLY A 84 14.19 9.43 -8.44
CA GLY A 84 14.35 10.89 -8.45
C GLY A 84 14.06 11.50 -9.82
N ASP A 85 15.04 12.20 -10.40
CA ASP A 85 14.88 12.87 -11.70
C ASP A 85 14.82 11.90 -12.90
N ARG A 86 15.22 10.63 -12.70
CA ARG A 86 15.11 9.57 -13.71
C ARG A 86 13.73 8.91 -13.75
N ALA A 87 12.78 9.31 -12.89
CA ALA A 87 11.46 8.70 -12.83
C ALA A 87 10.72 8.70 -14.17
N ALA A 88 10.83 9.78 -14.95
CA ALA A 88 10.21 9.86 -16.28
C ALA A 88 10.83 8.88 -17.31
N GLU A 89 12.13 8.60 -17.19
CA GLU A 89 12.81 7.59 -17.99
C GLU A 89 12.28 6.18 -17.66
N ILE A 90 12.22 5.85 -16.37
CA ILE A 90 11.66 4.56 -15.90
C ILE A 90 10.21 4.36 -16.37
N TRP A 91 9.36 5.40 -16.26
CA TRP A 91 7.98 5.32 -16.77
C TRP A 91 7.91 5.06 -18.28
N LYS A 92 8.78 5.70 -19.04
CA LYS A 92 8.87 5.48 -20.49
C LYS A 92 9.27 4.05 -20.82
N ASP A 93 10.26 3.52 -20.08
CA ASP A 93 10.78 2.17 -20.30
C ASP A 93 9.76 1.09 -19.88
N LEU A 94 8.95 1.35 -18.83
CA LEU A 94 7.87 0.47 -18.37
C LEU A 94 6.63 0.47 -19.27
N ALA A 95 6.48 1.47 -20.14
CA ALA A 95 5.24 1.67 -20.91
C ALA A 95 4.83 0.45 -21.73
N ASP A 96 5.79 -0.25 -22.33
CA ASP A 96 5.54 -1.42 -23.18
C ASP A 96 5.13 -2.67 -22.36
N ASN A 97 5.43 -2.71 -21.06
CA ASN A 97 4.99 -3.79 -20.15
C ASN A 97 3.53 -3.62 -19.70
N ILE A 98 2.99 -2.39 -19.71
CA ILE A 98 1.67 -2.09 -19.15
C ILE A 98 0.59 -2.47 -20.17
N VAL A 99 -0.16 -3.53 -19.89
CA VAL A 99 -1.24 -4.00 -20.76
C VAL A 99 -2.57 -3.31 -20.50
N THR A 100 -2.82 -2.91 -19.24
CA THR A 100 -4.06 -2.22 -18.85
C THR A 100 -3.84 -1.33 -17.63
N VAL A 101 -4.52 -0.18 -17.66
CA VAL A 101 -4.64 0.76 -16.54
C VAL A 101 -6.10 0.76 -16.10
N THR A 102 -6.41 0.14 -14.96
CA THR A 102 -7.79 0.01 -14.47
C THR A 102 -8.21 1.21 -13.62
N PRO A 103 -9.51 1.48 -13.45
CA PRO A 103 -10.00 2.54 -12.57
C PRO A 103 -9.67 2.32 -11.10
N GLY A 104 -9.55 1.05 -10.65
CA GLY A 104 -9.31 0.69 -9.27
C GLY A 104 -8.64 -0.67 -9.08
N TRP A 105 -8.24 -0.93 -7.85
CA TRP A 105 -7.50 -2.12 -7.48
C TRP A 105 -8.28 -3.43 -7.72
N SER A 106 -9.58 -3.44 -7.43
CA SER A 106 -10.38 -4.68 -7.53
C SER A 106 -10.44 -5.20 -8.96
N GLU A 107 -10.51 -4.30 -9.95
CA GLU A 107 -10.52 -4.66 -11.38
C GLU A 107 -9.15 -5.20 -11.79
N ALA A 108 -8.05 -4.50 -11.44
CA ALA A 108 -6.70 -4.96 -11.75
C ALA A 108 -6.42 -6.34 -11.16
N TYR A 109 -6.74 -6.51 -9.88
CA TYR A 109 -6.47 -7.77 -9.19
C TYR A 109 -7.33 -8.93 -9.73
N GLY A 110 -8.60 -8.65 -10.08
CA GLY A 110 -9.49 -9.61 -10.73
C GLY A 110 -8.93 -10.09 -12.07
N MET A 111 -8.51 -9.18 -12.95
CA MET A 111 -7.88 -9.49 -14.24
C MET A 111 -6.60 -10.33 -14.08
N PHE A 112 -5.79 -10.01 -13.07
CA PHE A 112 -4.59 -10.80 -12.74
C PHE A 112 -4.96 -12.25 -12.35
N LEU A 113 -5.98 -12.44 -11.53
CA LEU A 113 -6.44 -13.80 -11.14
C LEU A 113 -7.00 -14.58 -12.32
N GLU A 114 -7.60 -13.90 -13.32
CA GLU A 114 -8.05 -14.47 -14.59
C GLU A 114 -6.88 -14.77 -15.55
N GLY A 115 -5.68 -14.32 -15.23
CA GLY A 115 -4.46 -14.58 -15.99
C GLY A 115 -4.24 -13.64 -17.17
N GLU A 116 -4.81 -12.43 -17.14
CA GLU A 116 -4.68 -11.44 -18.21
C GLU A 116 -3.33 -10.72 -18.20
N ALA A 117 -2.55 -10.84 -17.14
CA ALA A 117 -1.17 -10.36 -17.08
C ALA A 117 -0.33 -11.17 -16.07
N ASP A 118 0.98 -11.01 -16.17
CA ASP A 118 1.95 -11.73 -15.35
C ASP A 118 2.05 -11.16 -13.93
N MET A 119 1.90 -9.86 -13.80
CA MET A 119 2.02 -9.15 -12.52
C MET A 119 0.93 -8.08 -12.38
N VAL A 120 0.56 -7.80 -11.13
CA VAL A 120 -0.40 -6.75 -10.78
C VAL A 120 0.16 -5.87 -9.66
N LEU A 121 -0.05 -4.57 -9.77
CA LEU A 121 0.25 -3.64 -8.69
C LEU A 121 -0.69 -3.89 -7.51
N SER A 122 -0.13 -4.11 -6.34
CA SER A 122 -0.87 -4.40 -5.11
C SER A 122 0.02 -4.12 -3.89
N TYR A 123 0.02 -5.02 -2.91
CA TYR A 123 0.76 -4.86 -1.66
C TYR A 123 1.62 -6.08 -1.33
N THR A 124 2.67 -5.88 -0.54
CA THR A 124 3.48 -6.98 0.01
C THR A 124 2.65 -7.95 0.85
N THR A 125 1.49 -7.52 1.33
CA THR A 125 0.58 -8.30 2.16
C THR A 125 -0.47 -9.10 1.36
N SER A 126 -0.68 -8.79 0.09
CA SER A 126 -1.70 -9.47 -0.74
C SER A 126 -1.56 -11.00 -0.80
N PRO A 127 -0.35 -11.59 -0.80
CA PRO A 127 -0.21 -13.04 -0.76
C PRO A 127 -0.81 -13.71 0.48
N ALA A 128 -0.97 -12.97 1.59
CA ALA A 128 -1.58 -13.52 2.81
C ALA A 128 -3.04 -13.94 2.60
N TYR A 129 -3.80 -13.23 1.77
CA TYR A 129 -5.17 -13.62 1.43
C TYR A 129 -5.21 -15.03 0.83
N HIS A 130 -4.41 -15.27 -0.19
CA HIS A 130 -4.39 -16.56 -0.88
C HIS A 130 -3.93 -17.68 0.06
N LEU A 131 -2.88 -17.42 0.83
CA LEU A 131 -2.33 -18.42 1.74
C LEU A 131 -3.32 -18.76 2.87
N ILE A 132 -3.95 -17.77 3.49
CA ILE A 132 -4.78 -17.96 4.70
C ILE A 132 -6.22 -18.33 4.34
N ALA A 133 -6.84 -17.61 3.39
CA ALA A 133 -8.25 -17.79 3.05
C ALA A 133 -8.47 -18.92 2.02
N GLU A 134 -7.52 -19.13 1.10
CA GLU A 134 -7.67 -20.09 0.00
C GLU A 134 -6.76 -21.31 0.14
N GLY A 135 -5.75 -21.26 1.03
CA GLY A 135 -4.75 -22.33 1.16
C GLY A 135 -3.81 -22.41 -0.06
N ASP A 136 -3.70 -21.32 -0.84
CA ASP A 136 -2.89 -21.21 -2.03
C ASP A 136 -1.61 -20.40 -1.74
N ASP A 137 -0.46 -21.02 -1.83
CA ASP A 137 0.84 -20.40 -1.64
C ASP A 137 1.50 -19.94 -2.95
N SER A 138 0.80 -20.02 -4.07
CA SER A 138 1.34 -19.67 -5.39
C SER A 138 1.58 -18.15 -5.58
N LYS A 139 0.87 -17.29 -4.85
CA LYS A 139 1.01 -15.84 -5.01
C LYS A 139 2.15 -15.31 -4.13
N ALA A 140 2.94 -14.42 -4.71
CA ALA A 140 4.06 -13.77 -4.04
C ALA A 140 4.18 -12.30 -4.46
N ALA A 141 4.82 -11.49 -3.61
CA ALA A 141 5.18 -10.13 -3.93
C ALA A 141 6.65 -10.05 -4.38
N ALA A 142 6.92 -9.29 -5.45
CA ALA A 142 8.27 -9.11 -5.97
C ALA A 142 9.11 -8.23 -5.02
N PRO A 143 10.32 -8.66 -4.59
CA PRO A 143 11.18 -7.92 -3.68
C PRO A 143 12.09 -6.96 -4.45
N PHE A 144 11.69 -5.70 -4.56
CA PHE A 144 12.49 -4.70 -5.27
C PHE A 144 13.61 -4.12 -4.40
N ALA A 145 14.83 -4.14 -4.92
CA ALA A 145 16.06 -3.76 -4.21
C ALA A 145 16.12 -2.27 -3.85
N GLU A 146 15.50 -1.39 -4.64
CA GLU A 146 15.42 0.04 -4.33
C GLU A 146 14.52 0.38 -3.14
N GLY A 147 13.82 -0.61 -2.61
CA GLY A 147 12.84 -0.48 -1.52
C GLY A 147 11.43 -0.36 -2.03
N HIS A 148 10.47 -0.34 -1.09
CA HIS A 148 9.05 -0.26 -1.40
C HIS A 148 8.42 0.98 -0.76
N TYR A 149 7.46 1.57 -1.47
CA TYR A 149 6.77 2.76 -0.98
C TYR A 149 5.70 2.37 0.04
N LEU A 150 5.76 3.02 1.21
CA LEU A 150 4.85 2.77 2.32
C LEU A 150 3.51 3.44 2.08
N GLN A 151 2.43 2.70 2.26
CA GLN A 151 1.07 3.21 2.42
C GLN A 151 0.64 3.09 3.86
N VAL A 152 0.01 4.13 4.39
CA VAL A 152 -0.62 4.13 5.72
C VAL A 152 -2.07 4.57 5.55
N GLU A 153 -3.01 3.75 5.95
CA GLU A 153 -4.41 4.12 5.98
C GLU A 153 -4.74 4.87 7.27
N VAL A 154 -5.52 5.93 7.13
CA VAL A 154 -5.75 6.86 8.22
C VAL A 154 -7.22 7.20 8.40
N ALA A 155 -7.63 7.39 9.64
CA ALA A 155 -8.94 7.93 10.00
C ALA A 155 -8.79 9.35 10.56
N GLY A 156 -9.75 10.22 10.25
CA GLY A 156 -9.76 11.60 10.72
C GLY A 156 -11.14 12.06 11.16
N LYS A 157 -11.19 12.85 12.23
CA LYS A 157 -12.40 13.49 12.73
C LYS A 157 -12.74 14.73 11.90
N VAL A 158 -13.90 14.74 11.24
CA VAL A 158 -14.36 15.92 10.50
C VAL A 158 -14.70 17.06 11.47
N LYS A 159 -14.14 18.25 11.22
CA LYS A 159 -14.25 19.42 12.11
C LYS A 159 -15.67 19.91 12.30
N SER A 160 -16.51 19.79 11.26
CA SER A 160 -17.91 20.19 11.29
C SER A 160 -18.87 19.11 11.83
N SER A 161 -18.35 17.98 12.30
CA SER A 161 -19.16 16.90 12.83
C SER A 161 -19.93 17.35 14.08
N LYS A 162 -21.24 17.10 14.09
CA LYS A 162 -22.11 17.31 15.27
C LYS A 162 -21.90 16.24 16.34
N HIS A 163 -21.14 15.18 16.05
CA HIS A 163 -20.89 14.03 16.91
C HIS A 163 -19.41 13.87 17.25
N ALA A 164 -18.73 14.99 17.53
CA ALA A 164 -17.29 15.00 17.76
C ALA A 164 -16.85 14.04 18.89
N ALA A 165 -17.59 13.98 20.00
CA ALA A 165 -17.28 13.05 21.08
C ALA A 165 -17.45 11.57 20.70
N LEU A 166 -18.40 11.24 19.82
CA LEU A 166 -18.56 9.89 19.30
C LEU A 166 -17.42 9.54 18.34
N ALA A 167 -17.01 10.48 17.49
CA ALA A 167 -15.86 10.32 16.60
C ALA A 167 -14.58 10.07 17.38
N ASP A 168 -14.33 10.81 18.47
CA ASP A 168 -13.18 10.59 19.35
C ASP A 168 -13.20 9.19 19.98
N ARG A 169 -14.37 8.74 20.44
CA ARG A 169 -14.52 7.37 20.97
C ARG A 169 -14.29 6.30 19.93
N PHE A 170 -14.74 6.54 18.68
CA PHE A 170 -14.49 5.61 17.57
C PHE A 170 -13.01 5.55 17.20
N LEU A 171 -12.33 6.69 17.09
CA LEU A 171 -10.88 6.71 16.86
C LEU A 171 -10.12 5.98 17.98
N ALA A 172 -10.51 6.17 19.24
CA ALA A 172 -9.90 5.42 20.35
C ALA A 172 -10.20 3.90 20.24
N PHE A 173 -11.41 3.50 19.84
CA PHE A 173 -11.75 2.10 19.60
C PHE A 173 -10.89 1.47 18.49
N MET A 174 -10.59 2.21 17.42
CA MET A 174 -9.72 1.73 16.34
C MET A 174 -8.31 1.36 16.79
N THR A 175 -7.86 1.78 17.97
CA THR A 175 -6.56 1.38 18.51
C THR A 175 -6.62 0.18 19.46
N THR A 176 -7.80 -0.37 19.69
CA THR A 176 -7.99 -1.54 20.57
C THR A 176 -7.75 -2.86 19.86
N ASP A 177 -7.45 -3.90 20.63
CA ASP A 177 -7.36 -5.28 20.11
C ASP A 177 -8.62 -5.72 19.37
N ALA A 178 -9.81 -5.29 19.83
CA ALA A 178 -11.07 -5.63 19.18
C ALA A 178 -11.18 -5.14 17.73
N PHE A 179 -10.55 -4.02 17.41
CA PHE A 179 -10.47 -3.50 16.04
C PHE A 179 -9.24 -4.04 15.31
N GLN A 180 -8.06 -3.97 15.93
CA GLN A 180 -6.81 -4.28 15.26
C GLN A 180 -6.64 -5.77 14.90
N ASN A 181 -7.26 -6.68 15.68
CA ASN A 181 -7.24 -8.12 15.38
C ASN A 181 -7.97 -8.52 14.09
N VAL A 182 -8.93 -7.72 13.63
CA VAL A 182 -9.71 -8.10 12.42
C VAL A 182 -9.04 -7.65 11.13
N LEU A 183 -8.20 -6.63 11.17
CA LEU A 183 -7.58 -6.02 9.98
C LEU A 183 -6.74 -6.99 9.15
N PRO A 184 -5.89 -7.84 9.75
CA PRO A 184 -5.05 -8.75 8.97
C PRO A 184 -5.84 -9.76 8.10
N GLU A 185 -7.04 -10.14 8.51
CA GLU A 185 -7.87 -11.12 7.78
C GLU A 185 -9.10 -10.52 7.09
N THR A 186 -9.34 -9.21 7.22
CA THR A 186 -10.46 -8.53 6.56
C THR A 186 -10.00 -7.45 5.58
N ASN A 187 -8.90 -6.78 5.86
CA ASN A 187 -8.28 -5.78 4.98
C ASN A 187 -6.91 -6.24 4.43
N TRP A 188 -6.38 -7.35 4.92
CA TRP A 188 -5.12 -7.95 4.47
C TRP A 188 -3.93 -6.99 4.55
N MET A 189 -3.92 -6.16 5.59
CA MET A 189 -2.89 -5.16 5.86
C MET A 189 -2.28 -5.39 7.25
N TYR A 190 -1.10 -4.82 7.50
CA TYR A 190 -0.51 -4.82 8.83
C TYR A 190 -1.29 -3.88 9.75
N PRO A 191 -1.75 -4.31 10.94
CA PRO A 191 -2.42 -3.43 11.89
C PRO A 191 -1.47 -2.34 12.41
N ALA A 192 -1.97 -1.13 12.62
CA ALA A 192 -1.17 -0.01 13.12
C ALA A 192 -0.78 -0.16 14.59
N VAL A 193 -1.52 -0.95 15.37
CA VAL A 193 -1.16 -1.36 16.73
C VAL A 193 -1.09 -2.89 16.74
N THR A 194 0.04 -3.43 17.18
CA THR A 194 0.21 -4.89 17.24
C THR A 194 -0.83 -5.50 18.17
N PRO A 195 -1.70 -6.40 17.67
CA PRO A 195 -2.66 -7.10 18.52
C PRO A 195 -1.97 -7.95 19.58
N SER A 196 -2.61 -8.14 20.73
CA SER A 196 -2.06 -8.95 21.83
C SER A 196 -1.82 -10.41 21.43
N GLY A 197 -2.62 -10.96 20.49
CA GLY A 197 -2.45 -12.29 19.92
C GLY A 197 -1.39 -12.39 18.83
N GLY A 198 -0.78 -11.27 18.41
CA GLY A 198 0.13 -11.22 17.26
C GLY A 198 -0.59 -11.21 15.92
N LEU A 199 0.17 -11.44 14.85
CA LEU A 199 -0.37 -11.54 13.48
C LEU A 199 -0.83 -12.97 13.19
N PRO A 200 -1.81 -13.16 12.29
CA PRO A 200 -2.20 -14.49 11.82
C PRO A 200 -1.01 -15.26 11.25
N LYS A 201 -1.06 -16.58 11.41
CA LYS A 201 -0.05 -17.46 10.82
C LYS A 201 -0.08 -17.31 9.29
N GLY A 202 1.08 -17.11 8.70
CA GLY A 202 1.25 -16.83 7.25
C GLY A 202 1.80 -15.43 6.99
N PHE A 203 1.53 -14.44 7.87
CA PHE A 203 2.13 -13.10 7.75
C PHE A 203 3.66 -13.12 7.94
N GLU A 204 4.22 -14.11 8.62
CA GLU A 204 5.67 -14.30 8.77
C GLU A 204 6.38 -14.70 7.46
N THR A 205 5.63 -15.19 6.46
CA THR A 205 6.17 -15.59 5.16
C THR A 205 6.25 -14.43 4.16
N LEU A 206 5.58 -13.32 4.48
CA LEU A 206 5.52 -12.14 3.60
C LEU A 206 6.87 -11.45 3.53
N ILE A 207 7.21 -10.94 2.35
CA ILE A 207 8.41 -10.13 2.20
C ILE A 207 8.33 -8.88 3.08
N ARG A 208 9.45 -8.54 3.70
CA ARG A 208 9.62 -7.28 4.44
C ARG A 208 10.73 -6.51 3.77
N PRO A 209 10.42 -5.42 3.07
CA PRO A 209 11.42 -4.59 2.43
C PRO A 209 12.47 -4.09 3.43
N GLU A 210 13.74 -4.14 3.05
CA GLU A 210 14.83 -3.58 3.86
C GLU A 210 14.73 -2.06 3.95
N LYS A 211 14.15 -1.44 2.93
CA LYS A 211 14.01 0.01 2.83
C LYS A 211 12.56 0.40 2.56
N SER A 212 12.00 1.21 3.47
CA SER A 212 10.72 1.89 3.27
C SER A 212 10.95 3.24 2.63
N LEU A 213 10.27 3.48 1.51
CA LEU A 213 10.25 4.77 0.82
C LEU A 213 8.98 5.50 1.24
N LEU A 214 9.09 6.77 1.59
CA LEU A 214 7.95 7.62 1.94
C LEU A 214 8.35 9.09 1.79
N PHE A 215 7.57 9.86 1.05
CA PHE A 215 7.70 11.31 1.03
C PHE A 215 7.01 11.95 2.24
N SER A 216 7.43 13.15 2.59
CA SER A 216 6.64 13.98 3.51
C SER A 216 5.25 14.23 2.90
N PRO A 217 4.21 14.50 3.72
CA PRO A 217 2.88 14.84 3.20
C PRO A 217 2.89 16.05 2.25
N GLU A 218 3.74 17.02 2.50
CA GLU A 218 3.91 18.24 1.71
C GLU A 218 4.55 17.91 0.35
N ASP A 219 5.62 17.12 0.33
CA ASP A 219 6.28 16.71 -0.91
C ASP A 219 5.37 15.81 -1.75
N ALA A 220 4.68 14.84 -1.13
CA ALA A 220 3.75 13.97 -1.82
C ALA A 220 2.60 14.75 -2.49
N ALA A 221 2.06 15.78 -1.81
CA ALA A 221 1.02 16.63 -2.38
C ALA A 221 1.54 17.44 -3.58
N GLY A 222 2.73 18.02 -3.49
CA GLY A 222 3.35 18.74 -4.60
C GLY A 222 3.66 17.86 -5.81
N LEU A 223 4.15 16.65 -5.56
CA LEU A 223 4.44 15.67 -6.62
C LEU A 223 3.16 15.18 -7.32
N ARG A 224 2.08 14.93 -6.55
CA ARG A 224 0.80 14.52 -7.10
C ARG A 224 0.28 15.51 -8.14
N ASP A 225 0.25 16.80 -7.79
CA ASP A 225 -0.29 17.83 -8.65
C ASP A 225 0.52 17.97 -9.96
N GLY A 226 1.85 17.82 -9.87
CA GLY A 226 2.72 17.85 -11.05
C GLY A 226 2.67 16.58 -11.90
N ALA A 227 2.45 15.41 -11.30
CA ALA A 227 2.40 14.14 -12.03
C ALA A 227 1.04 13.89 -12.73
N LEU A 228 -0.02 14.57 -12.28
CA LEU A 228 -1.36 14.46 -12.86
C LEU A 228 -1.67 15.57 -13.90
N ALA A 229 -0.78 16.55 -14.06
CA ALA A 229 -0.88 17.63 -15.04
C ALA A 229 -0.35 17.22 -16.41
#